data_846d2d683db73c52940bf3808caf7c1e
#
_entry.id   846d2d683db73c52940bf3808caf7c1e
#
_cell.length_a   1.000
_cell.length_b   1.000
_cell.length_c   1.000
_cell.angle_alpha   90.00
_cell.angle_beta   90.00
_cell.angle_gamma   90.00
#
_symmetry.space_group_name_H-M   'P 1'
#
loop_
_entity.id
_entity.type
_entity.pdbx_description
1 polymer ?
#
loop_
_entity_poly.entity_id
_entity_poly.type
_entity_poly.pdbx_seq_one_letter_code
_entity_poly.pdbx_strand_id
1 'polypeptide(L)'
;MNKIVDFNKIGYVAATFEVDSATQAYLKANHLNAVTGNVDINGLNLAVKLGADGKVGFGAGAASDALLGFIMAYEADGFCSVQIGGGIDEVPTAAALVAGRKALAVDAAGKVVEVEGAREVTVAKPSTSENLFASIIL
;
A
#
# COMPACT_ATOMS: atom_id res chain seq x y z
N MET A 1 -26.23 -14.25 -0.76
CA MET A 1 -25.12 -14.67 0.10
C MET A 1 -24.76 -13.57 1.09
N ASN A 2 -24.58 -13.94 2.32
CA ASN A 2 -24.23 -13.00 3.34
C ASN A 2 -22.72 -12.74 3.35
N LYS A 3 -22.35 -11.49 3.40
CA LYS A 3 -20.98 -11.07 3.62
C LYS A 3 -20.64 -11.24 5.10
N ILE A 4 -19.73 -12.14 5.41
CA ILE A 4 -19.34 -12.45 6.79
C ILE A 4 -18.38 -11.41 7.33
N VAL A 5 -17.45 -10.94 6.49
CA VAL A 5 -16.39 -10.02 6.88
C VAL A 5 -16.30 -8.88 5.87
N ASP A 6 -16.28 -7.65 6.36
CA ASP A 6 -15.94 -6.47 5.58
C ASP A 6 -14.53 -6.04 5.94
N PHE A 7 -13.55 -6.41 5.13
CA PHE A 7 -12.14 -6.16 5.41
C PHE A 7 -11.82 -4.67 5.56
N ASN A 8 -12.55 -3.81 4.85
CA ASN A 8 -12.33 -2.37 4.92
C ASN A 8 -12.80 -1.74 6.24
N LYS A 9 -13.50 -2.50 7.08
CA LYS A 9 -14.02 -2.01 8.36
C LYS A 9 -13.40 -2.67 9.57
N ILE A 10 -12.51 -3.64 9.38
CA ILE A 10 -11.85 -4.35 10.48
C ILE A 10 -10.75 -3.44 11.05
N GLY A 11 -10.96 -2.92 12.28
CA GLY A 11 -9.93 -2.20 13.03
C GLY A 11 -9.30 -1.04 12.28
N TYR A 12 -10.06 -0.31 11.47
CA TYR A 12 -9.54 0.78 10.65
C TYR A 12 -8.85 1.85 11.50
N VAL A 13 -7.59 2.11 11.19
CA VAL A 13 -6.79 3.19 11.78
C VAL A 13 -6.04 3.89 10.65
N ALA A 14 -6.14 5.21 10.62
CA ALA A 14 -5.43 6.03 9.63
C ALA A 14 -4.68 7.17 10.32
N ALA A 15 -3.58 7.59 9.69
CA ALA A 15 -2.78 8.73 10.13
C ALA A 15 -2.32 9.52 8.92
N THR A 16 -2.01 10.81 9.14
CA THR A 16 -1.52 11.71 8.09
C THR A 16 0.00 11.71 8.10
N PHE A 17 0.58 11.55 6.91
CA PHE A 17 2.03 11.59 6.71
C PHE A 17 2.38 12.49 5.53
N GLU A 18 3.60 13.02 5.52
CA GLU A 18 4.19 13.61 4.33
C GLU A 18 4.82 12.52 3.48
N VAL A 19 4.64 12.59 2.17
CA VAL A 19 5.26 11.68 1.22
C VAL A 19 6.67 12.17 0.90
N ASP A 20 7.66 11.28 0.83
CA ASP A 20 9.03 11.65 0.48
C ASP A 20 9.13 12.19 -0.94
N SER A 21 10.20 12.97 -1.22
CA SER A 21 10.33 13.67 -2.50
C SER A 21 10.50 12.71 -3.69
N ALA A 22 11.18 11.59 -3.50
CA ALA A 22 11.37 10.61 -4.56
C ALA A 22 10.05 9.95 -4.97
N THR A 23 9.22 9.61 -3.98
CA THR A 23 7.88 9.05 -4.24
C THR A 23 6.95 10.08 -4.86
N GLN A 24 6.99 11.34 -4.42
CA GLN A 24 6.23 12.41 -5.06
C GLN A 24 6.61 12.58 -6.54
N ALA A 25 7.89 12.51 -6.86
CA ALA A 25 8.37 12.58 -8.26
C ALA A 25 7.86 11.39 -9.08
N TYR A 26 7.90 10.17 -8.51
CA TYR A 26 7.35 8.97 -9.16
C TYR A 26 5.84 9.11 -9.44
N LEU A 27 5.08 9.61 -8.46
CA LEU A 27 3.63 9.79 -8.62
C LEU A 27 3.32 10.81 -9.71
N LYS A 28 4.05 11.90 -9.80
CA LYS A 28 3.89 12.89 -10.87
C LYS A 28 4.24 12.33 -12.25
N ALA A 29 5.22 11.43 -12.32
CA ALA A 29 5.63 10.84 -13.58
C ALA A 29 4.66 9.74 -14.06
N ASN A 30 3.98 9.02 -13.17
CA ASN A 30 3.24 7.81 -13.50
C ASN A 30 1.73 7.88 -13.24
N HIS A 31 1.27 8.80 -12.40
CA HIS A 31 -0.12 8.87 -11.94
C HIS A 31 -0.74 10.25 -12.08
N LEU A 32 -0.21 11.08 -12.96
CA LEU A 32 -0.76 12.40 -13.19
C LEU A 32 -2.05 12.30 -14.01
N ASN A 33 -3.11 12.92 -13.51
CA ASN A 33 -4.35 13.07 -14.27
C ASN A 33 -4.20 14.23 -15.25
N ALA A 34 -4.24 13.94 -16.55
CA ALA A 34 -4.02 14.94 -17.59
C ALA A 34 -5.12 16.02 -17.64
N VAL A 35 -6.32 15.73 -17.14
CA VAL A 35 -7.45 16.68 -17.13
C VAL A 35 -7.31 17.67 -15.98
N THR A 36 -7.00 17.19 -14.77
CA THR A 36 -6.91 18.03 -13.58
C THR A 36 -5.52 18.59 -13.33
N GLY A 37 -4.48 17.99 -13.91
CA GLY A 37 -3.09 18.33 -13.65
C GLY A 37 -2.58 17.85 -12.28
N ASN A 38 -3.35 17.06 -11.56
CA ASN A 38 -3.00 16.55 -10.23
C ASN A 38 -2.71 15.05 -10.25
N VAL A 39 -1.93 14.61 -9.27
CA VAL A 39 -1.73 13.17 -9.03
C VAL A 39 -3.06 12.55 -8.58
N ASP A 40 -3.44 11.45 -9.19
CA ASP A 40 -4.66 10.73 -8.88
C ASP A 40 -4.34 9.27 -8.59
N ILE A 41 -4.26 8.94 -7.32
CA ILE A 41 -3.99 7.58 -6.82
C ILE A 41 -5.06 7.10 -5.83
N ASN A 42 -6.12 7.86 -5.64
CA ASN A 42 -7.20 7.49 -4.75
C ASN A 42 -7.88 6.21 -5.27
N GLY A 43 -8.06 5.25 -4.37
CA GLY A 43 -8.64 3.96 -4.71
C GLY A 43 -7.67 2.92 -5.26
N LEU A 44 -6.41 3.25 -5.49
CA LEU A 44 -5.39 2.30 -5.95
C LEU A 44 -4.79 1.47 -4.82
N ASN A 45 -4.93 1.91 -3.58
CA ASN A 45 -4.42 1.22 -2.39
C ASN A 45 -2.92 0.94 -2.46
N LEU A 46 -2.14 1.94 -2.88
CA LEU A 46 -0.70 1.82 -2.99
C LEU A 46 -0.07 1.68 -1.61
N ALA A 47 0.85 0.75 -1.48
CA ALA A 47 1.58 0.48 -0.24
C ALA A 47 2.69 1.50 -0.02
N VAL A 48 2.96 1.81 1.24
CA VAL A 48 4.08 2.69 1.63
C VAL A 48 4.84 2.11 2.80
N LYS A 49 6.13 2.44 2.87
CA LYS A 49 7.01 2.23 4.01
C LYS A 49 7.20 3.52 4.78
N LEU A 50 7.69 3.42 6.02
CA LEU A 50 8.08 4.59 6.83
C LEU A 50 9.60 4.78 6.74
N GLY A 51 10.02 5.95 6.29
CA GLY A 51 11.42 6.33 6.26
C GLY A 51 11.91 6.80 7.63
N ALA A 52 13.24 6.87 7.80
CA ALA A 52 13.87 7.31 9.04
C ALA A 52 13.55 8.77 9.38
N ASP A 53 13.18 9.57 8.39
CA ASP A 53 12.79 10.98 8.55
C ASP A 53 11.29 11.14 8.91
N GLY A 54 10.55 10.06 9.10
CA GLY A 54 9.12 10.09 9.40
C GLY A 54 8.22 10.31 8.18
N LYS A 55 8.78 10.38 6.98
CA LYS A 55 8.02 10.46 5.74
C LYS A 55 7.72 9.07 5.21
N VAL A 56 6.63 8.95 4.48
CA VAL A 56 6.25 7.68 3.84
C VAL A 56 6.62 7.70 2.36
N GLY A 57 6.85 6.52 1.81
CA GLY A 57 7.17 6.41 0.40
C GLY A 57 7.25 4.97 -0.07
N PHE A 58 7.67 4.82 -1.34
CA PHE A 58 7.92 3.52 -1.94
C PHE A 58 9.32 3.02 -1.57
N GLY A 59 9.57 1.75 -1.75
CA GLY A 59 10.83 1.11 -1.43
C GLY A 59 11.46 0.43 -2.63
N ALA A 60 12.38 -0.50 -2.34
CA ALA A 60 13.03 -1.33 -3.36
C ALA A 60 12.64 -2.81 -3.22
N GLY A 61 11.63 -3.12 -2.41
CA GLY A 61 11.23 -4.49 -2.15
C GLY A 61 12.18 -5.26 -1.24
N ALA A 62 12.99 -4.56 -0.45
CA ALA A 62 13.90 -5.17 0.53
C ALA A 62 13.22 -5.35 1.89
N ALA A 63 13.77 -6.19 2.76
CA ALA A 63 13.26 -6.39 4.11
C ALA A 63 13.22 -5.08 4.93
N SER A 64 14.15 -4.17 4.68
CA SER A 64 14.19 -2.84 5.30
C SER A 64 13.08 -1.91 4.80
N ASP A 65 12.42 -2.23 3.71
CA ASP A 65 11.29 -1.49 3.16
C ASP A 65 9.95 -2.08 3.63
N ALA A 66 9.88 -2.47 4.89
CA ALA A 66 8.71 -3.12 5.47
C ALA A 66 7.45 -2.29 5.31
N LEU A 67 6.35 -2.96 5.03
CA LEU A 67 5.04 -2.33 4.85
C LEU A 67 4.61 -1.58 6.10
N LEU A 68 4.29 -0.28 5.96
CA LEU A 68 3.61 0.49 7.00
C LEU A 68 2.10 0.42 6.83
N GLY A 69 1.63 0.72 5.64
CA GLY A 69 0.20 0.78 5.34
C GLY A 69 -0.06 1.17 3.90
N PHE A 70 -1.28 1.67 3.64
CA PHE A 70 -1.75 1.95 2.30
C PHE A 70 -2.28 3.38 2.19
N ILE A 71 -1.93 4.07 1.08
CA ILE A 71 -2.42 5.42 0.83
C ILE A 71 -3.91 5.38 0.55
N MET A 72 -4.69 6.10 1.35
CA MET A 72 -6.14 6.24 1.17
C MET A 72 -6.49 7.51 0.41
N ALA A 73 -5.77 8.61 0.69
CA ALA A 73 -5.96 9.88 0.02
C ALA A 73 -4.63 10.60 -0.10
N TYR A 74 -4.37 11.20 -1.25
CA TYR A 74 -3.16 11.97 -1.53
C TYR A 74 -3.55 13.41 -1.85
N GLU A 75 -2.91 14.36 -1.16
CA GLU A 75 -3.15 15.78 -1.32
C GLU A 75 -2.11 16.42 -2.24
N ALA A 76 -2.48 17.53 -2.89
CA ALA A 76 -1.61 18.22 -3.83
C ALA A 76 -0.35 18.80 -3.17
N ASP A 77 -0.37 19.02 -1.87
CA ASP A 77 0.76 19.54 -1.08
C ASP A 77 1.78 18.45 -0.66
N GLY A 78 1.57 17.21 -1.08
CA GLY A 78 2.47 16.10 -0.77
C GLY A 78 2.16 15.38 0.54
N PHE A 79 1.05 15.71 1.23
CA PHE A 79 0.58 14.97 2.39
C PHE A 79 -0.42 13.90 1.96
N CYS A 80 -0.50 12.83 2.73
CA CYS A 80 -1.43 11.76 2.47
C CYS A 80 -2.00 11.18 3.76
N SER A 81 -3.18 10.58 3.64
CA SER A 81 -3.76 9.74 4.67
C SER A 81 -3.36 8.29 4.40
N VAL A 82 -2.77 7.63 5.38
CA VAL A 82 -2.31 6.24 5.28
C VAL A 82 -3.10 5.39 6.27
N GLN A 83 -3.71 4.32 5.77
CA GLN A 83 -4.29 3.30 6.63
C GLN A 83 -3.17 2.45 7.20
N ILE A 84 -3.02 2.46 8.52
CA ILE A 84 -1.93 1.78 9.23
C ILE A 84 -2.43 0.60 10.08
N GLY A 85 -3.71 0.37 10.13
CA GLY A 85 -4.32 -0.75 10.85
C GLY A 85 -5.60 -1.21 10.17
N GLY A 86 -6.00 -2.45 10.46
CA GLY A 86 -7.21 -3.04 9.92
C GLY A 86 -7.03 -3.71 8.57
N GLY A 87 -8.16 -4.04 7.94
CA GLY A 87 -8.17 -4.75 6.67
C GLY A 87 -8.33 -3.81 5.49
N ILE A 88 -7.78 -4.21 4.36
CA ILE A 88 -7.95 -3.52 3.09
C ILE A 88 -8.03 -4.52 1.94
N ASP A 89 -8.95 -4.26 1.02
CA ASP A 89 -9.19 -5.05 -0.19
C ASP A 89 -8.49 -4.44 -1.40
N GLU A 90 -8.33 -5.24 -2.45
CA GLU A 90 -7.80 -4.76 -3.74
C GLU A 90 -6.40 -4.12 -3.63
N VAL A 91 -5.50 -4.74 -2.86
CA VAL A 91 -4.12 -4.29 -2.72
C VAL A 91 -3.29 -4.84 -3.88
N PRO A 92 -2.62 -3.97 -4.69
CA PRO A 92 -1.77 -4.46 -5.77
C PRO A 92 -0.52 -5.17 -5.24
N THR A 93 -0.22 -6.31 -5.83
CA THR A 93 0.93 -7.15 -5.47
C THR A 93 1.91 -7.25 -6.63
N ALA A 94 3.20 -7.33 -6.33
CA ALA A 94 4.24 -7.46 -7.35
C ALA A 94 4.26 -8.86 -7.98
N ALA A 95 3.88 -9.87 -7.19
CA ALA A 95 3.78 -11.25 -7.62
C ALA A 95 2.62 -11.93 -6.88
N ALA A 96 2.26 -13.14 -7.26
CA ALA A 96 1.20 -13.89 -6.61
C ALA A 96 1.55 -14.14 -5.14
N LEU A 97 0.59 -13.91 -4.25
CA LEU A 97 0.70 -14.15 -2.81
C LEU A 97 -0.28 -15.24 -2.39
N VAL A 98 0.19 -16.19 -1.61
CA VAL A 98 -0.63 -17.20 -0.96
C VAL A 98 -1.26 -16.62 0.31
N ALA A 99 -2.48 -17.04 0.64
CA ALA A 99 -3.12 -16.64 1.89
C ALA A 99 -2.37 -17.14 3.11
N GLY A 100 -2.46 -16.41 4.22
CA GLY A 100 -1.83 -16.72 5.49
C GLY A 100 -0.94 -15.58 6.00
N ARG A 101 -0.11 -15.88 6.99
CA ARG A 101 0.89 -14.93 7.51
C ARG A 101 2.03 -14.80 6.52
N LYS A 102 2.28 -13.58 6.09
CA LYS A 102 3.34 -13.27 5.12
C LYS A 102 4.10 -12.03 5.54
N ALA A 103 5.41 -12.05 5.34
CA ALA A 103 6.25 -10.88 5.57
C ALA A 103 6.26 -10.03 4.28
N LEU A 104 5.75 -8.80 4.35
CA LEU A 104 5.56 -7.95 3.19
C LEU A 104 6.37 -6.66 3.26
N ALA A 105 6.98 -6.32 2.14
CA ALA A 105 7.68 -5.08 1.90
C ALA A 105 7.01 -4.31 0.75
N VAL A 106 7.49 -3.11 0.49
CA VAL A 106 6.99 -2.22 -0.56
C VAL A 106 8.02 -2.10 -1.67
N ASP A 107 7.59 -2.27 -2.91
CA ASP A 107 8.45 -2.12 -4.07
C ASP A 107 8.45 -0.68 -4.61
N ALA A 108 9.17 -0.45 -5.71
CA ALA A 108 9.34 0.88 -6.29
C ALA A 108 8.07 1.44 -6.94
N ALA A 109 7.03 0.64 -7.12
CA ALA A 109 5.75 1.04 -7.71
C ALA A 109 4.63 1.15 -6.66
N GLY A 110 4.92 0.94 -5.38
CA GLY A 110 3.91 0.95 -4.32
C GLY A 110 3.11 -0.35 -4.25
N LYS A 111 3.64 -1.45 -4.77
CA LYS A 111 3.05 -2.78 -4.66
C LYS A 111 3.68 -3.53 -3.50
N VAL A 112 2.92 -4.46 -2.92
CA VAL A 112 3.47 -5.33 -1.88
C VAL A 112 4.23 -6.50 -2.51
N VAL A 113 5.30 -6.90 -1.84
CA VAL A 113 6.13 -8.04 -2.23
C VAL A 113 6.51 -8.85 -1.00
N GLU A 114 6.50 -10.16 -1.11
CA GLU A 114 6.90 -11.04 -0.01
C GLU A 114 8.42 -11.08 0.10
N VAL A 115 8.93 -10.71 1.28
CA VAL A 115 10.37 -10.70 1.57
C VAL A 115 10.58 -11.17 3.01
N GLU A 116 11.38 -12.20 3.20
CA GLU A 116 11.73 -12.69 4.53
C GLU A 116 12.36 -11.56 5.38
N GLY A 117 11.92 -11.44 6.61
CA GLY A 117 12.41 -10.42 7.54
C GLY A 117 11.67 -9.08 7.47
N ALA A 118 10.74 -8.90 6.55
CA ALA A 118 9.86 -7.74 6.50
C ALA A 118 8.72 -7.85 7.52
N ARG A 119 7.77 -6.92 7.47
CA ARG A 119 6.63 -6.92 8.42
C ARG A 119 5.67 -8.06 8.13
N GLU A 120 5.38 -8.88 9.13
CA GLU A 120 4.37 -9.93 9.03
C GLU A 120 2.96 -9.36 9.15
N VAL A 121 2.14 -9.72 8.19
CA VAL A 121 0.71 -9.39 8.13
C VAL A 121 -0.07 -10.62 7.69
N THR A 122 -1.39 -10.53 7.70
CA THR A 122 -2.25 -11.60 7.21
C THR A 122 -2.73 -11.29 5.80
N VAL A 123 -2.43 -12.17 4.86
CA VAL A 123 -3.03 -12.16 3.53
C VAL A 123 -4.32 -12.97 3.62
N ALA A 124 -5.48 -12.29 3.61
CA ALA A 124 -6.78 -12.92 3.79
C ALA A 124 -7.33 -13.49 2.48
N LYS A 125 -7.09 -12.79 1.37
CA LYS A 125 -7.40 -13.30 0.02
C LYS A 125 -6.12 -13.33 -0.80
N PRO A 126 -5.80 -14.46 -1.42
CA PRO A 126 -4.58 -14.61 -2.22
C PRO A 126 -4.68 -13.83 -3.52
N SER A 127 -3.53 -13.44 -4.07
CA SER A 127 -3.42 -12.97 -5.44
C SER A 127 -2.88 -14.10 -6.34
N THR A 128 -3.17 -13.99 -7.62
CA THR A 128 -2.71 -14.95 -8.63
C THR A 128 -1.95 -14.23 -9.72
N SER A 129 -1.22 -14.95 -10.57
CA SER A 129 -0.53 -14.36 -11.71
C SER A 129 -1.47 -13.66 -12.70
N GLU A 130 -2.76 -14.04 -12.72
CA GLU A 130 -3.78 -13.44 -13.58
C GLU A 130 -4.50 -12.27 -12.89
N ASN A 131 -4.51 -12.24 -11.56
CA ASN A 131 -5.14 -11.20 -10.76
C ASN A 131 -4.21 -10.84 -9.59
N LEU A 132 -3.37 -9.85 -9.79
CA LEU A 132 -2.36 -9.41 -8.82
C LEU A 132 -2.93 -8.41 -7.81
N PHE A 133 -4.05 -8.76 -7.19
CA PHE A 133 -4.67 -8.01 -6.10
C PHE A 133 -5.00 -8.96 -4.95
N ALA A 134 -4.68 -8.56 -3.75
CA ALA A 134 -4.90 -9.33 -2.54
C ALA A 134 -5.70 -8.54 -1.51
N SER A 135 -6.31 -9.23 -0.55
CA SER A 135 -6.88 -8.60 0.63
C SER A 135 -5.96 -8.85 1.81
N ILE A 136 -5.63 -7.79 2.53
CA ILE A 136 -4.61 -7.80 3.59
C ILE A 136 -5.21 -7.26 4.88
N ILE A 137 -4.86 -7.88 6.00
CA ILE A 137 -5.14 -7.39 7.35
C ILE A 137 -3.81 -7.02 8.00
N LEU A 138 -3.65 -5.72 8.26
CA LEU A 138 -2.44 -5.16 8.86
C LEU A 138 -2.28 -5.53 10.33
#